data_a6e23dd816e37a1f2aba260ab5b20af7
#
_entry.id   a6e23dd816e37a1f2aba260ab5b20af7
#
_cell.length_a   1.000
_cell.length_b   1.000
_cell.length_c   1.000
_cell.angle_alpha   90.00
_cell.angle_beta   90.00
_cell.angle_gamma   90.00
#
_symmetry.space_group_name_H-M   'P 1'
#
loop_
_entity.id
_entity.type
_entity.pdbx_description
1 polymer ?
#
loop_
_entity_poly.entity_id
_entity_poly.type
_entity_poly.pdbx_seq_one_letter_code
_entity_poly.pdbx_strand_id
1 'polypeptide(L)'
;TTPSKQARGWVDLEAGEVHVLGKGAKWRSVPVGEVALRALQTWLAARVGWLTPVDPPVTAIFVNRQGGRLTPQHTRVRLRQRGVLAGVSTPIHPHMLRHSFASHLLQSSGDLRAVQELLGHASISTTQIYTRLDFQHLARIYDQAHPKAKKSS
;
A
#
# COMPACT_ATOMS: atom_id res chain seq x y z
N THR A 1 -17.59 -1.74 -6.40
CA THR A 1 -17.45 -2.18 -7.80
C THR A 1 -16.67 -3.48 -7.81
N THR A 2 -17.29 -4.56 -8.27
CA THR A 2 -16.65 -5.87 -8.32
C THR A 2 -15.46 -5.82 -9.29
N PRO A 3 -14.25 -6.16 -8.87
CA PRO A 3 -13.09 -6.11 -9.75
C PRO A 3 -13.21 -7.13 -10.88
N SER A 4 -12.71 -6.76 -12.06
CA SER A 4 -12.60 -7.71 -13.16
C SER A 4 -11.72 -8.89 -12.75
N LYS A 5 -11.99 -10.09 -13.28
CA LYS A 5 -11.21 -11.31 -13.02
C LYS A 5 -9.70 -11.18 -13.30
N GLN A 6 -9.26 -10.11 -13.96
CA GLN A 6 -7.86 -9.79 -14.28
C GLN A 6 -7.21 -8.79 -13.32
N ALA A 7 -7.97 -8.17 -12.40
CA ALA A 7 -7.41 -7.23 -11.46
C ALA A 7 -6.61 -7.96 -10.38
N ARG A 8 -5.35 -7.57 -10.18
CA ARG A 8 -4.50 -8.06 -9.09
C ARG A 8 -4.72 -7.29 -7.78
N GLY A 9 -5.66 -6.35 -7.77
CA GLY A 9 -6.02 -5.56 -6.61
C GLY A 9 -6.86 -4.34 -6.99
N TRP A 10 -7.48 -3.74 -5.99
CA TRP A 10 -8.22 -2.48 -6.11
C TRP A 10 -8.11 -1.67 -4.83
N VAL A 11 -8.50 -0.41 -4.89
CA VAL A 11 -8.55 0.49 -3.75
C VAL A 11 -10.00 0.83 -3.44
N ASP A 12 -10.37 0.69 -2.19
CA ASP A 12 -11.60 1.22 -1.64
C ASP A 12 -11.27 2.53 -0.91
N LEU A 13 -11.54 3.65 -1.56
CA LEU A 13 -11.23 4.97 -1.01
C LEU A 13 -12.16 5.34 0.15
N GLU A 14 -13.38 4.83 0.16
CA GLU A 14 -14.36 5.09 1.21
C GLU A 14 -14.02 4.31 2.49
N ALA A 15 -13.70 3.03 2.33
CA ALA A 15 -13.25 2.20 3.45
C ALA A 15 -11.80 2.48 3.87
N GLY A 16 -11.01 3.15 3.03
CA GLY A 16 -9.58 3.37 3.28
C GLY A 16 -8.77 2.09 3.23
N GLU A 17 -9.09 1.19 2.31
CA GLU A 17 -8.46 -0.13 2.19
C GLU A 17 -7.92 -0.39 0.78
N VAL A 18 -6.83 -1.14 0.73
CA VAL A 18 -6.29 -1.71 -0.50
C VAL A 18 -6.46 -3.21 -0.46
N HIS A 19 -7.08 -3.76 -1.49
CA HIS A 19 -7.25 -5.20 -1.65
C HIS A 19 -6.26 -5.71 -2.68
N VAL A 20 -5.43 -6.67 -2.28
CA VAL A 20 -4.37 -7.21 -3.15
C VAL A 20 -4.43 -8.73 -3.21
N LEU A 21 -4.15 -9.25 -4.39
CA LEU A 21 -3.97 -10.69 -4.59
C LEU A 21 -2.53 -11.05 -4.27
N GLY A 22 -2.33 -11.75 -3.17
CA GLY A 22 -1.02 -12.17 -2.69
C GLY A 22 -0.58 -13.52 -3.26
N LYS A 23 0.54 -14.01 -2.75
CA LYS A 23 1.08 -15.33 -3.08
C LYS A 23 0.06 -16.42 -2.73
N GLY A 24 -0.07 -17.43 -3.61
CA GLY A 24 -1.05 -18.50 -3.45
C GLY A 24 -2.49 -18.09 -3.77
N ALA A 25 -2.67 -17.03 -4.58
CA ALA A 25 -3.98 -16.52 -4.99
C ALA A 25 -4.91 -16.15 -3.82
N LYS A 26 -4.34 -15.75 -2.68
CA LYS A 26 -5.10 -15.31 -1.51
C LYS A 26 -5.28 -13.81 -1.54
N TRP A 27 -6.53 -13.37 -1.42
CA TRP A 27 -6.87 -11.96 -1.26
C TRP A 27 -6.56 -11.47 0.15
N ARG A 28 -6.05 -10.25 0.21
CA ARG A 28 -5.77 -9.54 1.47
C ARG A 28 -6.28 -8.13 1.37
N SER A 29 -6.86 -7.66 2.47
CA SER A 29 -7.21 -6.26 2.67
C SER A 29 -6.20 -5.63 3.61
N VAL A 30 -5.67 -4.49 3.20
CA VAL A 30 -4.67 -3.75 3.98
C VAL A 30 -5.20 -2.33 4.18
N PRO A 31 -5.26 -1.84 5.42
CA PRO A 31 -5.68 -0.47 5.67
C PRO A 31 -4.64 0.53 5.12
N VAL A 32 -5.12 1.65 4.63
CA VAL A 32 -4.30 2.75 4.12
C VAL A 32 -4.39 3.90 5.11
N GLY A 33 -3.25 4.34 5.63
CA GLY A 33 -3.18 5.49 6.52
C GLY A 33 -3.66 6.77 5.81
N GLU A 34 -4.20 7.71 6.57
CA GLU A 34 -4.86 8.92 6.05
C GLU A 34 -3.99 9.73 5.09
N VAL A 35 -2.71 9.91 5.41
CA VAL A 35 -1.77 10.66 4.56
C VAL A 35 -1.58 9.98 3.20
N ALA A 36 -1.44 8.65 3.20
CA ALA A 36 -1.30 7.87 1.97
C ALA A 36 -2.60 7.87 1.16
N LEU A 37 -3.74 7.82 1.84
CA LEU A 37 -5.06 7.87 1.19
C LEU A 37 -5.27 9.21 0.47
N ARG A 38 -4.95 10.32 1.10
CA ARG A 38 -5.00 11.66 0.47
C ARG A 38 -4.07 11.77 -0.73
N ALA A 39 -2.84 11.27 -0.60
CA ALA A 39 -1.88 11.25 -1.70
C ALA A 39 -2.39 10.40 -2.87
N LEU A 40 -3.02 9.27 -2.57
CA LEU A 40 -3.62 8.38 -3.56
C LEU A 40 -4.81 9.03 -4.26
N GLN A 41 -5.69 9.73 -3.54
CA GLN A 41 -6.80 10.49 -4.12
C GLN A 41 -6.29 11.57 -5.08
N THR A 42 -5.29 12.34 -4.64
CA THR A 42 -4.64 13.37 -5.48
C THR A 42 -4.02 12.73 -6.75
N TRP A 43 -3.35 11.61 -6.59
CA TRP A 43 -2.79 10.88 -7.72
C TRP A 43 -3.85 10.38 -8.69
N LEU A 44 -4.93 9.79 -8.20
CA LEU A 44 -6.00 9.27 -9.05
C LEU A 44 -6.67 10.37 -9.88
N ALA A 45 -6.81 11.57 -9.33
CA ALA A 45 -7.28 12.73 -10.08
C ALA A 45 -6.27 13.14 -11.16
N ALA A 46 -4.99 13.25 -10.83
CA ALA A 46 -3.92 13.61 -11.76
C ALA A 46 -3.69 12.53 -12.84
N ARG A 47 -3.90 11.26 -12.49
CA ARG A 47 -3.69 10.10 -13.36
C ARG A 47 -4.45 10.19 -14.67
N VAL A 48 -5.62 10.80 -14.67
CA VAL A 48 -6.45 10.94 -15.88
C VAL A 48 -5.68 11.62 -17.02
N GLY A 49 -4.89 12.64 -16.70
CA GLY A 49 -4.04 13.33 -17.66
C GLY A 49 -2.83 12.54 -18.16
N TRP A 50 -2.53 11.40 -17.52
CA TRP A 50 -1.41 10.52 -17.89
C TRP A 50 -1.84 9.32 -18.74
N LEU A 51 -3.16 9.10 -18.86
CA LEU A 51 -3.68 7.98 -19.64
C LEU A 51 -3.69 8.34 -21.13
N THR A 52 -3.16 7.43 -21.91
CA THR A 52 -3.31 7.47 -23.37
C THR A 52 -4.55 6.67 -23.78
N PRO A 53 -5.30 7.10 -24.79
CA PRO A 53 -6.38 6.31 -25.35
C PRO A 53 -5.81 5.03 -25.99
N VAL A 54 -5.98 3.92 -25.31
CA VAL A 54 -5.58 2.58 -25.79
C VAL A 54 -6.72 1.60 -25.55
N ASP A 55 -6.82 0.61 -26.40
CA ASP A 55 -7.79 -0.47 -26.26
C ASP A 55 -7.04 -1.80 -26.04
N PRO A 56 -7.26 -2.52 -24.93
CA PRO A 56 -8.13 -2.18 -23.79
C PRO A 56 -7.53 -1.07 -22.90
N PRO A 57 -8.35 -0.29 -22.20
CA PRO A 57 -7.88 0.81 -21.37
C PRO A 57 -7.00 0.33 -20.21
N VAL A 58 -6.00 1.13 -19.84
CA VAL A 58 -5.09 0.83 -18.74
C VAL A 58 -5.82 0.98 -17.40
N THR A 59 -6.06 -0.13 -16.71
CA THR A 59 -6.73 -0.19 -15.41
C THR A 59 -5.78 -0.08 -14.21
N ALA A 60 -4.46 -0.08 -14.44
CA ALA A 60 -3.46 0.03 -13.38
C ALA A 60 -3.61 1.33 -12.59
N ILE A 61 -3.55 1.25 -11.27
CA ILE A 61 -3.57 2.43 -10.38
C ILE A 61 -2.37 3.32 -10.68
N PHE A 62 -1.18 2.76 -10.73
CA PHE A 62 0.05 3.49 -11.02
C PHE A 62 0.47 3.30 -12.47
N VAL A 63 0.64 4.42 -13.15
CA VAL A 63 1.06 4.46 -14.56
C VAL A 63 2.35 5.27 -14.71
N ASN A 64 3.10 4.99 -15.77
CA ASN A 64 4.27 5.75 -16.17
C ASN A 64 3.86 6.96 -17.05
N ARG A 65 4.84 7.77 -17.44
CA ARG A 65 4.60 8.95 -18.28
C ARG A 65 4.04 8.64 -19.69
N GLN A 66 4.25 7.41 -20.14
CA GLN A 66 3.70 6.93 -21.42
C GLN A 66 2.30 6.34 -21.29
N GLY A 67 1.68 6.43 -20.10
CA GLY A 67 0.34 5.92 -19.84
C GLY A 67 0.27 4.42 -19.57
N GLY A 68 1.39 3.69 -19.64
CA GLY A 68 1.45 2.25 -19.34
C GLY A 68 1.56 1.95 -17.85
N ARG A 69 1.29 0.69 -17.47
CA ARG A 69 1.44 0.22 -16.09
C ARG A 69 2.86 0.46 -15.55
N LEU A 70 2.96 1.00 -14.35
CA LEU A 70 4.23 1.13 -13.66
C LEU A 70 4.78 -0.26 -13.29
N THR A 71 6.02 -0.54 -13.68
CA THR A 71 6.67 -1.83 -13.38
C THR A 71 7.33 -1.82 -12.00
N PRO A 72 7.59 -2.99 -11.39
CA PRO A 72 8.37 -3.09 -10.15
C PRO A 72 9.76 -2.44 -10.26
N GLN A 73 10.40 -2.55 -11.42
CA GLN A 73 11.69 -1.91 -11.68
C GLN A 73 11.60 -0.39 -11.64
N HIS A 74 10.62 0.19 -12.30
CA HIS A 74 10.37 1.64 -12.24
C HIS A 74 10.06 2.11 -10.83
N THR A 75 9.30 1.34 -10.05
CA THR A 75 9.02 1.64 -8.65
C THR A 75 10.31 1.71 -7.83
N ARG A 76 11.23 0.74 -7.99
CA ARG A 76 12.53 0.73 -7.30
C ARG A 76 13.36 1.97 -7.64
N VAL A 77 13.44 2.31 -8.92
CA VAL A 77 14.18 3.50 -9.39
C VAL A 77 13.60 4.77 -8.77
N ARG A 78 12.27 4.91 -8.78
CA ARG A 78 11.58 6.07 -8.19
C ARG A 78 11.80 6.19 -6.68
N LEU A 79 11.73 5.10 -5.95
CA LEU A 79 11.99 5.08 -4.52
C LEU A 79 13.43 5.51 -4.21
N ARG A 80 14.40 5.00 -4.97
CA ARG A 80 15.81 5.39 -4.82
C ARG A 80 15.99 6.90 -5.06
N GLN A 81 15.44 7.43 -6.14
CA GLN A 81 15.50 8.86 -6.46
C GLN A 81 14.88 9.72 -5.35
N ARG A 82 13.73 9.30 -4.83
CA ARG A 82 13.07 10.01 -3.72
C ARG A 82 13.87 9.95 -2.43
N GLY A 83 14.51 8.82 -2.13
CA GLY A 83 15.42 8.69 -1.00
C GLY A 83 16.57 9.68 -1.07
N VAL A 84 17.22 9.80 -2.22
CA VAL A 84 18.30 10.77 -2.45
C VAL A 84 17.81 12.21 -2.23
N LEU A 85 16.67 12.58 -2.81
CA LEU A 85 16.07 13.91 -2.64
C LEU A 85 15.68 14.20 -1.19
N ALA A 86 15.31 13.18 -0.42
CA ALA A 86 15.00 13.30 0.99
C ALA A 86 16.23 13.28 1.91
N GLY A 87 17.44 13.23 1.36
CA GLY A 87 18.70 13.20 2.12
C GLY A 87 18.99 11.88 2.82
N VAL A 88 18.38 10.79 2.38
CA VAL A 88 18.64 9.46 2.95
C VAL A 88 19.94 8.92 2.35
N SER A 89 20.91 8.60 3.19
CA SER A 89 22.24 8.15 2.78
C SER A 89 22.26 6.74 2.18
N THR A 90 21.30 5.91 2.54
CA THR A 90 21.18 4.53 2.06
C THR A 90 20.14 4.43 0.94
N PRO A 91 20.41 3.70 -0.16
CA PRO A 91 19.44 3.50 -1.23
C PRO A 91 18.16 2.85 -0.71
N ILE A 92 17.03 3.53 -0.90
CA ILE A 92 15.72 3.02 -0.47
C ILE A 92 15.17 2.02 -1.48
N HIS A 93 14.65 0.90 -0.98
CA HIS A 93 13.96 -0.10 -1.78
C HIS A 93 12.69 -0.62 -1.05
N PRO A 94 11.76 -1.29 -1.74
CA PRO A 94 10.46 -1.67 -1.17
C PRO A 94 10.54 -2.50 0.11
N HIS A 95 11.52 -3.42 0.23
CA HIS A 95 11.69 -4.22 1.43
C HIS A 95 12.08 -3.40 2.67
N MET A 96 12.85 -2.33 2.50
CA MET A 96 13.17 -1.42 3.61
C MET A 96 11.92 -0.71 4.12
N LEU A 97 11.06 -0.23 3.22
CA LEU A 97 9.79 0.40 3.59
C LEU A 97 8.89 -0.59 4.32
N ARG A 98 8.81 -1.82 3.82
CA ARG A 98 8.05 -2.90 4.44
C ARG A 98 8.58 -3.22 5.83
N HIS A 99 9.90 -3.35 5.99
CA HIS A 99 10.55 -3.62 7.27
C HIS A 99 10.34 -2.48 8.27
N SER A 100 10.49 -1.23 7.82
CA SER A 100 10.23 -0.04 8.62
C SER A 100 8.77 0.00 9.11
N PHE A 101 7.83 -0.24 8.22
CA PHE A 101 6.41 -0.32 8.57
C PHE A 101 6.14 -1.41 9.63
N ALA A 102 6.69 -2.62 9.40
CA ALA A 102 6.55 -3.73 10.35
C ALA A 102 7.13 -3.41 11.72
N SER A 103 8.32 -2.78 11.76
CA SER A 103 8.99 -2.41 13.01
C SER A 103 8.18 -1.35 13.77
N HIS A 104 7.68 -0.32 13.10
CA HIS A 104 6.84 0.70 13.73
C HIS A 104 5.54 0.13 14.25
N LEU A 105 4.89 -0.73 13.47
CA LEU A 105 3.64 -1.34 13.87
C LEU A 105 3.83 -2.30 15.05
N LEU A 106 4.92 -3.07 15.07
CA LEU A 106 5.28 -3.94 16.17
C LEU A 106 5.57 -3.16 17.46
N GLN A 107 6.32 -2.05 17.38
CA GLN A 107 6.59 -1.19 18.52
C GLN A 107 5.31 -0.57 19.10
N SER A 108 4.34 -0.25 18.25
CA SER A 108 3.07 0.35 18.69
C SER A 108 2.08 -0.67 19.23
N SER A 109 1.97 -1.84 18.61
CA SER A 109 0.98 -2.85 18.95
C SER A 109 1.49 -3.90 19.95
N GLY A 110 2.80 -4.19 19.97
CA GLY A 110 3.37 -5.30 20.70
C GLY A 110 2.95 -6.68 20.19
N ASP A 111 2.24 -6.76 19.08
CA ASP A 111 1.69 -7.99 18.52
C ASP A 111 2.43 -8.40 17.24
N LEU A 112 3.50 -9.18 17.42
CA LEU A 112 4.31 -9.70 16.32
C LEU A 112 3.49 -10.53 15.33
N ARG A 113 2.56 -11.32 15.82
CA ARG A 113 1.73 -12.21 15.01
C ARG A 113 0.80 -11.41 14.09
N ALA A 114 0.15 -10.38 14.64
CA ALA A 114 -0.70 -9.47 13.88
C ALA A 114 0.08 -8.78 12.75
N VAL A 115 1.27 -8.30 13.04
CA VAL A 115 2.14 -7.64 12.05
C VAL A 115 2.57 -8.62 10.95
N GLN A 116 2.96 -9.85 11.31
CA GLN A 116 3.37 -10.86 10.35
C GLN A 116 2.23 -11.28 9.42
N GLU A 117 1.02 -11.42 9.92
CA GLU A 117 -0.15 -11.74 9.10
C GLU A 117 -0.52 -10.59 8.17
N LEU A 118 -0.49 -9.34 8.64
CA LEU A 118 -0.72 -8.16 7.82
C LEU A 118 0.26 -8.09 6.64
N LEU A 119 1.51 -8.43 6.87
CA LEU A 119 2.54 -8.48 5.84
C LEU A 119 2.46 -9.72 4.95
N GLY A 120 1.70 -10.73 5.36
CA GLY A 120 1.53 -11.95 4.59
C GLY A 120 2.73 -12.86 4.58
N HIS A 121 3.49 -12.92 5.67
CA HIS A 121 4.54 -13.92 5.84
C HIS A 121 3.95 -15.31 5.89
N ALA A 122 4.30 -16.15 4.91
CA ALA A 122 3.84 -17.54 4.80
C ALA A 122 4.48 -18.48 5.84
N SER A 123 5.45 -18.00 6.63
CA SER A 123 6.22 -18.82 7.56
C SER A 123 5.52 -19.08 8.90
N ILE A 124 4.38 -18.42 9.15
CA ILE A 124 3.57 -18.72 10.32
C ILE A 124 2.40 -19.56 9.87
N SER A 125 2.42 -20.83 10.23
CA SER A 125 1.39 -21.83 9.95
C SER A 125 0.11 -21.58 10.75
N THR A 126 -0.46 -20.39 10.65
CA THR A 126 -1.70 -20.07 11.33
C THR A 126 -2.74 -19.52 10.37
N THR A 127 -3.77 -20.32 10.22
CA THR A 127 -5.07 -20.05 9.64
C THR A 127 -5.89 -19.02 10.45
N GLN A 128 -5.28 -18.00 11.01
CA GLN A 128 -6.05 -16.89 11.56
C GLN A 128 -6.45 -15.97 10.43
N ILE A 129 -7.73 -15.99 10.14
CA ILE A 129 -8.37 -15.04 9.26
C ILE A 129 -8.45 -13.72 10.03
N TYR A 130 -7.77 -12.67 9.54
CA TYR A 130 -7.99 -11.33 10.04
C TYR A 130 -9.42 -10.91 9.77
N THR A 131 -10.11 -10.50 10.82
CA THR A 131 -11.41 -9.88 10.67
C THR A 131 -11.24 -8.42 10.26
N ARG A 132 -12.26 -7.82 9.67
CA ARG A 132 -12.29 -6.39 9.37
C ARG A 132 -11.99 -5.53 10.60
N LEU A 133 -12.39 -5.98 11.79
CA LEU A 133 -12.12 -5.32 13.06
C LEU A 133 -10.63 -5.29 13.41
N ASP A 134 -9.89 -6.36 13.09
CA ASP A 134 -8.44 -6.42 13.32
C ASP A 134 -7.71 -5.42 12.45
N PHE A 135 -8.10 -5.26 11.19
CA PHE A 135 -7.55 -4.23 10.30
C PHE A 135 -7.87 -2.81 10.77
N GLN A 136 -9.08 -2.55 11.23
CA GLN A 136 -9.45 -1.26 11.80
C GLN A 136 -8.67 -0.96 13.08
N HIS A 137 -8.42 -1.96 13.91
CA HIS A 137 -7.58 -1.83 15.10
C HIS A 137 -6.13 -1.50 14.75
N LEU A 138 -5.55 -2.21 13.80
CA LEU A 138 -4.19 -1.96 13.30
C LEU A 138 -4.06 -0.58 12.64
N ALA A 139 -5.05 -0.15 11.87
CA ALA A 139 -5.08 1.18 11.29
C ALA A 139 -5.10 2.27 12.37
N ARG A 140 -5.89 2.10 13.44
CA ARG A 140 -5.91 3.03 14.57
C ARG A 140 -4.57 3.08 15.29
N ILE A 141 -3.92 1.95 15.51
CA ILE A 141 -2.58 1.88 16.13
C ILE A 141 -1.57 2.61 15.25
N TYR A 142 -1.59 2.38 13.93
CA TYR A 142 -0.72 3.05 12.99
C TYR A 142 -0.92 4.57 13.00
N ASP A 143 -2.16 5.04 12.98
CA ASP A 143 -2.50 6.46 13.03
C ASP A 143 -2.09 7.12 14.36
N GLN A 144 -2.16 6.38 15.47
CA GLN A 144 -1.68 6.83 16.78
C GLN A 144 -0.15 6.93 16.83
N ALA A 145 0.57 5.98 16.21
CA ALA A 145 2.02 5.99 16.14
C ALA A 145 2.56 7.13 15.24
N HIS A 146 1.74 7.67 14.35
CA HIS A 146 2.08 8.76 13.42
C HIS A 146 1.18 9.98 13.61
N PRO A 147 1.22 10.65 14.79
CA PRO A 147 0.29 11.74 15.12
C PRO A 147 0.39 12.97 14.21
N LYS A 148 1.50 13.12 13.46
CA LYS A 148 1.66 14.22 12.48
C LYS A 148 0.72 14.09 11.27
N ALA A 149 0.15 12.92 11.02
CA ALA A 149 -0.86 12.72 9.98
C ALA A 149 -2.21 13.35 10.31
N LYS A 150 -2.48 13.66 11.60
CA LYS A 150 -3.75 14.22 12.08
C LYS A 150 -3.82 15.75 12.16
N LYS A 151 -2.73 16.47 11.90
CA LYS A 151 -2.66 17.93 12.07
C LYS A 151 -2.72 18.70 10.75
N SER A 152 -3.69 18.42 9.89
CA SER A 152 -4.10 19.39 8.86
C SER A 152 -5.60 19.24 8.61
N SER A 153 -6.34 19.69 9.59
CA SER A 153 -7.71 20.19 9.37
C SER A 153 -7.61 21.66 9.13
#